data_7d5052ad04c083dae3900224c449650d
#
_entry.id   7d5052ad04c083dae3900224c449650d
#
_cell.length_a   1.000
_cell.length_b   1.000
_cell.length_c   1.000
_cell.angle_alpha   90.00
_cell.angle_beta   90.00
_cell.angle_gamma   90.00
#
_symmetry.space_group_name_H-M   'P 1'
#
loop_
_entity.id
_entity.type
_entity.pdbx_description
1 polymer ?
#
loop_
_entity_poly.entity_id
_entity_poly.type
_entity_poly.pdbx_seq_one_letter_code
_entity_poly.pdbx_strand_id
1 'polypeptide(L)'
;MKRTILGASTLVTLLVLGACGSSSADTASSGASDATEIKVGTGNEALPYAYLDENGEYDGYDVAVVKAIDEKLLDYTFTFEGADFPTTLSNLESNKVQMAAYEYEVNDERKEKFVYGDVGYVVWDTYIVSDPDAGTVYDSFEDLAGKKVYVTTATNQAAMAEAYLAENPDAFELVYGEYNNEQIVQAVTSGAVDATLAPEYQVDNWNNSFSENLEIGSEPVHNSNAYLLFNKETDQDFIDAVNTALEELKADGTIKELSEKYLDGDYVPE
;
A
#
# COMPACT_ATOMS: atom_id res chain seq x y z
N MET A 1 -65.51 -29.90 -10.73
CA MET A 1 -65.48 -31.16 -11.53
C MET A 1 -64.12 -31.78 -11.26
N LYS A 2 -64.07 -32.80 -10.38
CA LYS A 2 -63.92 -34.24 -10.65
C LYS A 2 -62.77 -34.52 -11.63
N ARG A 3 -61.68 -35.24 -11.30
CA ARG A 3 -61.60 -36.54 -10.59
C ARG A 3 -60.15 -36.87 -10.24
N THR A 4 -59.94 -37.36 -9.01
CA THR A 4 -59.04 -38.34 -8.48
C THR A 4 -58.68 -39.50 -9.41
N ILE A 5 -57.45 -40.04 -9.38
CA ILE A 5 -57.21 -41.50 -9.34
C ILE A 5 -55.86 -41.75 -8.63
N LEU A 6 -55.97 -42.60 -7.63
CA LEU A 6 -54.98 -43.33 -6.83
C LEU A 6 -54.31 -44.45 -7.66
N GLY A 7 -53.06 -44.78 -7.34
CA GLY A 7 -52.41 -46.01 -7.80
C GLY A 7 -51.24 -46.38 -6.89
N ALA A 8 -51.42 -47.39 -6.07
CA ALA A 8 -50.55 -47.89 -5.04
C ALA A 8 -49.62 -49.01 -5.51
N SER A 9 -48.58 -49.24 -4.70
CA SER A 9 -47.83 -50.47 -4.43
C SER A 9 -46.83 -50.99 -5.49
N THR A 10 -45.60 -51.23 -5.15
CA THR A 10 -45.16 -52.53 -4.56
C THR A 10 -43.72 -52.45 -4.06
N LEU A 11 -43.53 -52.95 -2.89
CA LEU A 11 -42.31 -53.20 -2.12
C LEU A 11 -41.60 -54.41 -2.71
N VAL A 12 -40.28 -54.35 -2.98
CA VAL A 12 -39.41 -55.53 -3.10
C VAL A 12 -38.12 -55.29 -2.37
N THR A 13 -37.98 -55.97 -1.24
CA THR A 13 -36.79 -56.10 -0.44
C THR A 13 -35.91 -57.21 -1.01
N LEU A 14 -34.66 -56.94 -1.33
CA LEU A 14 -33.62 -57.95 -1.51
C LEU A 14 -32.39 -57.60 -0.72
N LEU A 15 -32.16 -58.29 0.37
CA LEU A 15 -30.89 -58.37 1.09
C LEU A 15 -29.93 -59.29 0.28
N VAL A 16 -28.74 -58.83 0.02
CA VAL A 16 -27.58 -59.67 -0.29
C VAL A 16 -26.42 -59.19 0.56
N LEU A 17 -26.08 -60.06 1.55
CA LEU A 17 -24.77 -59.98 2.23
C LEU A 17 -23.72 -60.60 1.29
N GLY A 18 -22.55 -59.91 1.21
CA GLY A 18 -21.39 -60.42 0.49
C GLY A 18 -20.14 -59.65 0.86
N ALA A 19 -19.46 -60.12 1.89
CA ALA A 19 -18.03 -60.27 2.18
C ALA A 19 -17.00 -59.29 1.64
N CYS A 20 -16.24 -58.74 2.57
CA CYS A 20 -14.80 -58.46 2.65
C CYS A 20 -13.99 -58.36 1.35
N GLY A 21 -13.45 -57.12 1.11
CA GLY A 21 -12.31 -56.89 0.23
C GLY A 21 -11.64 -55.57 0.65
N SER A 22 -10.57 -55.69 1.46
CA SER A 22 -9.71 -54.57 1.83
C SER A 22 -9.04 -54.03 0.53
N SER A 23 -9.33 -52.82 0.18
CA SER A 23 -8.50 -52.03 -0.69
C SER A 23 -8.49 -50.63 -0.10
N SER A 24 -7.37 -50.31 0.55
CA SER A 24 -7.04 -48.96 0.96
C SER A 24 -6.91 -48.12 -0.33
N ALA A 25 -7.95 -47.45 -0.65
CA ALA A 25 -7.85 -46.29 -1.55
C ALA A 25 -7.52 -45.10 -0.65
N ASP A 26 -6.26 -44.74 -0.62
CA ASP A 26 -5.82 -43.41 -0.18
C ASP A 26 -6.62 -42.40 -0.98
N THR A 27 -7.69 -41.92 -0.38
CA THR A 27 -8.28 -40.69 -0.79
C THR A 27 -7.30 -39.61 -0.32
N ALA A 28 -6.43 -39.17 -1.23
CA ALA A 28 -5.72 -37.94 -1.05
C ALA A 28 -6.82 -36.85 -0.87
N SER A 29 -7.14 -36.57 0.36
CA SER A 29 -7.76 -35.31 0.74
C SER A 29 -6.76 -34.25 0.29
N SER A 30 -7.07 -33.57 -0.80
CA SER A 30 -6.46 -32.29 -1.10
C SER A 30 -6.83 -31.39 0.08
N GLY A 31 -5.92 -31.30 1.06
CA GLY A 31 -6.01 -30.31 2.10
C GLY A 31 -6.03 -28.94 1.39
N ALA A 32 -7.16 -28.27 1.37
CA ALA A 32 -7.16 -26.85 1.39
C ALA A 32 -6.36 -26.50 2.66
N SER A 33 -5.20 -25.92 2.55
CA SER A 33 -4.49 -25.39 3.70
C SER A 33 -5.44 -24.37 4.31
N ASP A 34 -5.72 -24.48 5.63
CA ASP A 34 -6.41 -23.46 6.40
C ASP A 34 -5.48 -22.25 6.53
N ALA A 35 -5.13 -21.63 5.38
CA ALA A 35 -4.28 -20.44 5.34
C ALA A 35 -4.99 -19.32 6.12
N THR A 36 -4.24 -18.66 6.98
CA THR A 36 -4.74 -17.52 7.76
C THR A 36 -4.93 -16.32 6.84
N GLU A 37 -6.14 -15.78 6.78
CA GLU A 37 -6.41 -14.56 6.00
C GLU A 37 -5.81 -13.34 6.71
N ILE A 38 -5.02 -12.57 5.96
CA ILE A 38 -4.43 -11.29 6.34
C ILE A 38 -5.03 -10.19 5.47
N LYS A 39 -5.69 -9.24 6.09
CA LYS A 39 -6.19 -8.06 5.40
C LYS A 39 -5.13 -6.97 5.41
N VAL A 40 -4.83 -6.46 4.22
CA VAL A 40 -3.83 -5.43 3.98
C VAL A 40 -4.51 -4.12 3.63
N GLY A 41 -4.29 -3.11 4.44
CA GLY A 41 -4.72 -1.74 4.14
C GLY A 41 -3.79 -1.10 3.11
N THR A 42 -4.37 -0.43 2.09
CA THR A 42 -3.62 0.24 1.04
C THR A 42 -4.40 1.39 0.41
N GLY A 43 -3.87 2.05 -0.62
CA GLY A 43 -4.56 3.08 -1.40
C GLY A 43 -5.45 2.51 -2.50
N ASN A 44 -6.33 3.37 -3.05
CA ASN A 44 -7.17 3.05 -4.22
C ASN A 44 -6.78 3.85 -5.46
N GLU A 45 -6.14 5.00 -5.28
CA GLU A 45 -5.86 6.00 -6.34
C GLU A 45 -4.44 6.56 -6.23
N ALA A 46 -3.54 5.86 -5.52
CA ALA A 46 -2.16 6.29 -5.29
C ALA A 46 -1.20 5.66 -6.31
N LEU A 47 -1.28 6.07 -7.55
CA LEU A 47 -0.31 5.72 -8.59
C LEU A 47 1.07 6.31 -8.24
N PRO A 48 2.16 5.56 -8.44
CA PRO A 48 2.27 4.20 -8.97
C PRO A 48 2.23 3.09 -7.90
N TYR A 49 1.89 3.39 -6.65
CA TYR A 49 2.06 2.48 -5.49
C TYR A 49 0.90 1.52 -5.27
N ALA A 50 -0.32 2.06 -5.16
CA ALA A 50 -1.52 1.28 -4.86
C ALA A 50 -2.75 1.91 -5.52
N TYR A 51 -3.34 1.23 -6.46
CA TYR A 51 -4.50 1.70 -7.22
C TYR A 51 -5.37 0.54 -7.68
N LEU A 52 -6.58 0.85 -8.12
CA LEU A 52 -7.43 -0.11 -8.82
C LEU A 52 -7.20 0.02 -10.33
N ASP A 53 -6.91 -1.10 -10.98
CA ASP A 53 -6.77 -1.18 -12.44
C ASP A 53 -8.14 -1.02 -13.16
N GLU A 54 -8.15 -1.10 -14.48
CA GLU A 54 -9.35 -0.99 -15.31
C GLU A 54 -10.40 -2.11 -15.03
N ASN A 55 -9.98 -3.21 -14.41
CA ASN A 55 -10.85 -4.33 -14.02
C ASN A 55 -11.35 -4.21 -12.58
N GLY A 56 -10.86 -3.23 -11.82
CA GLY A 56 -11.14 -3.05 -10.40
C GLY A 56 -10.29 -3.94 -9.49
N GLU A 57 -9.18 -4.48 -10.01
CA GLU A 57 -8.22 -5.28 -9.24
C GLU A 57 -7.11 -4.37 -8.70
N TYR A 58 -6.61 -4.68 -7.48
CA TYR A 58 -5.49 -3.94 -6.90
C TYR A 58 -4.19 -4.20 -7.65
N ASP A 59 -3.49 -3.12 -8.01
CA ASP A 59 -2.19 -3.12 -8.66
C ASP A 59 -1.32 -1.95 -8.15
N GLY A 60 -0.06 -1.92 -8.55
CA GLY A 60 0.94 -0.94 -8.14
C GLY A 60 2.09 -1.56 -7.35
N TYR A 61 3.10 -0.74 -7.02
CA TYR A 61 4.34 -1.20 -6.41
C TYR A 61 4.11 -1.90 -5.06
N ASP A 62 3.43 -1.25 -4.12
CA ASP A 62 3.14 -1.80 -2.79
C ASP A 62 2.33 -3.09 -2.87
N VAL A 63 1.31 -3.08 -3.74
CA VAL A 63 0.47 -4.25 -3.98
C VAL A 63 1.29 -5.40 -4.55
N ALA A 64 2.20 -5.11 -5.48
CA ALA A 64 3.07 -6.13 -6.09
C ALA A 64 4.08 -6.70 -5.08
N VAL A 65 4.64 -5.88 -4.19
CA VAL A 65 5.51 -6.33 -3.09
C VAL A 65 4.74 -7.28 -2.17
N VAL A 66 3.51 -6.92 -1.75
CA VAL A 66 2.68 -7.79 -0.90
C VAL A 66 2.30 -9.08 -1.62
N LYS A 67 1.96 -9.04 -2.91
CA LYS A 67 1.68 -10.24 -3.72
C LYS A 67 2.90 -11.16 -3.81
N ALA A 68 4.12 -10.61 -3.93
CA ALA A 68 5.34 -11.40 -3.92
C ALA A 68 5.61 -12.04 -2.54
N ILE A 69 5.26 -11.37 -1.45
CA ILE A 69 5.31 -11.94 -0.10
C ILE A 69 4.28 -13.08 0.05
N ASP A 70 3.04 -12.88 -0.45
CA ASP A 70 1.97 -13.91 -0.43
C ASP A 70 2.42 -15.21 -1.12
N GLU A 71 3.11 -15.11 -2.26
CA GLU A 71 3.66 -16.27 -2.98
C GLU A 71 4.68 -17.07 -2.15
N LYS A 72 5.37 -16.43 -1.19
CA LYS A 72 6.35 -17.08 -0.31
C LYS A 72 5.73 -17.65 0.97
N LEU A 73 4.64 -17.08 1.46
CA LEU A 73 4.04 -17.40 2.75
C LEU A 73 2.78 -18.26 2.62
N LEU A 74 2.94 -19.53 2.24
CA LEU A 74 1.85 -20.47 1.92
C LEU A 74 0.85 -20.75 3.07
N ASP A 75 1.20 -20.42 4.31
CA ASP A 75 0.34 -20.54 5.49
C ASP A 75 -0.60 -19.33 5.67
N TYR A 76 -0.48 -18.32 4.81
CA TYR A 76 -1.26 -17.09 4.83
C TYR A 76 -1.90 -16.84 3.46
N THR A 77 -2.91 -15.99 3.44
CA THR A 77 -3.53 -15.47 2.21
C THR A 77 -3.81 -13.99 2.41
N PHE A 78 -3.36 -13.15 1.50
CA PHE A 78 -3.47 -11.71 1.62
C PHE A 78 -4.64 -11.18 0.78
N THR A 79 -5.45 -10.32 1.39
CA THR A 79 -6.54 -9.59 0.72
C THR A 79 -6.37 -8.09 0.96
N PHE A 80 -6.76 -7.26 -0.02
CA PHE A 80 -6.56 -5.82 0.06
C PHE A 80 -7.84 -5.08 0.44
N GLU A 81 -7.72 -4.09 1.33
CA GLU A 81 -8.76 -3.11 1.64
C GLU A 81 -8.20 -1.70 1.41
N GLY A 82 -8.65 -1.03 0.35
CA GLY A 82 -8.20 0.31 0.01
C GLY A 82 -9.02 1.41 0.66
N ALA A 83 -8.32 2.47 1.05
CA ALA A 83 -8.89 3.70 1.58
C ALA A 83 -7.94 4.89 1.33
N ASP A 84 -8.34 6.10 1.72
CA ASP A 84 -7.41 7.22 1.83
C ASP A 84 -6.35 6.97 2.93
N PHE A 85 -5.26 7.71 2.89
CA PHE A 85 -4.11 7.49 3.75
C PHE A 85 -4.44 7.53 5.25
N PRO A 86 -5.17 8.56 5.79
CA PRO A 86 -5.54 8.59 7.20
C PRO A 86 -6.53 7.49 7.60
N THR A 87 -7.46 7.15 6.72
CA THR A 87 -8.44 6.08 6.96
C THR A 87 -7.75 4.71 7.02
N THR A 88 -6.74 4.47 6.18
CA THR A 88 -5.94 3.24 6.22
C THR A 88 -5.21 3.09 7.56
N LEU A 89 -4.60 4.15 8.09
CA LEU A 89 -4.00 4.14 9.43
C LEU A 89 -5.03 3.86 10.54
N SER A 90 -6.22 4.46 10.46
CA SER A 90 -7.31 4.21 11.41
C SER A 90 -7.82 2.76 11.35
N ASN A 91 -7.90 2.18 10.15
CA ASN A 91 -8.26 0.78 9.94
C ASN A 91 -7.21 -0.16 10.55
N LEU A 92 -5.92 0.18 10.41
CA LEU A 92 -4.83 -0.56 11.01
C LEU A 92 -4.85 -0.47 12.55
N GLU A 93 -5.03 0.73 13.11
CA GLU A 93 -5.10 0.96 14.56
C GLU A 93 -6.26 0.20 15.21
N SER A 94 -7.41 0.14 14.55
CA SER A 94 -8.59 -0.60 15.01
C SER A 94 -8.57 -2.09 14.71
N ASN A 95 -7.48 -2.63 14.16
CA ASN A 95 -7.31 -4.02 13.74
C ASN A 95 -8.36 -4.50 12.72
N LYS A 96 -8.93 -3.57 11.94
CA LYS A 96 -9.77 -3.91 10.80
C LYS A 96 -8.94 -4.49 9.66
N VAL A 97 -7.71 -4.03 9.50
CA VAL A 97 -6.64 -4.64 8.72
C VAL A 97 -5.45 -4.96 9.64
N GLN A 98 -4.71 -6.04 9.36
CA GLN A 98 -3.61 -6.52 10.22
C GLN A 98 -2.25 -5.98 9.78
N MET A 99 -2.13 -5.66 8.49
CA MET A 99 -0.95 -5.09 7.87
C MET A 99 -1.36 -3.92 6.98
N ALA A 100 -0.45 -2.99 6.74
CA ALA A 100 -0.65 -1.93 5.76
C ALA A 100 0.62 -1.72 4.91
N ALA A 101 0.40 -1.52 3.61
CA ALA A 101 1.39 -1.19 2.60
C ALA A 101 0.89 0.06 1.86
N TYR A 102 1.47 1.22 2.18
CA TYR A 102 1.10 2.52 1.61
C TYR A 102 2.20 3.55 1.92
N GLU A 103 3.42 3.24 1.49
CA GLU A 103 4.66 4.05 1.62
C GLU A 103 4.88 4.63 3.03
N TYR A 104 4.75 3.81 4.08
CA TYR A 104 4.87 4.29 5.45
C TYR A 104 6.32 4.52 5.85
N GLU A 105 6.72 5.77 5.89
CA GLU A 105 7.98 6.20 6.48
C GLU A 105 7.91 6.16 8.01
N VAL A 106 9.06 6.02 8.64
CA VAL A 106 9.18 6.00 10.10
C VAL A 106 8.99 7.40 10.67
N ASN A 107 8.08 7.55 11.65
CA ASN A 107 8.00 8.72 12.52
C ASN A 107 7.61 8.31 13.96
N ASP A 108 7.83 9.23 14.91
CA ASP A 108 7.68 8.90 16.33
C ASP A 108 6.20 8.67 16.72
N GLU A 109 5.25 9.42 16.16
CA GLU A 109 3.83 9.21 16.41
C GLU A 109 3.37 7.82 15.98
N ARG A 110 3.79 7.39 14.77
CA ARG A 110 3.44 6.05 14.25
C ARG A 110 4.08 4.93 15.07
N LYS A 111 5.33 5.10 15.59
CA LYS A 111 5.96 4.11 16.46
C LYS A 111 5.17 3.86 17.76
N GLU A 112 4.46 4.89 18.25
CA GLU A 112 3.63 4.75 19.44
C GLU A 112 2.38 3.90 19.17
N LYS A 113 1.89 3.87 17.93
CA LYS A 113 0.61 3.25 17.54
C LYS A 113 0.76 1.90 16.84
N PHE A 114 1.85 1.69 16.10
CA PHE A 114 2.04 0.58 15.19
C PHE A 114 3.37 -0.14 15.43
N VAL A 115 3.51 -1.32 14.82
CA VAL A 115 4.77 -2.02 14.66
C VAL A 115 5.23 -1.83 13.21
N TYR A 116 6.49 -1.45 13.02
CA TYR A 116 7.11 -1.42 11.70
C TYR A 116 7.73 -2.77 11.38
N GLY A 117 7.69 -3.17 10.11
CA GLY A 117 8.58 -4.19 9.60
C GLY A 117 10.03 -3.72 9.70
N ASP A 118 10.96 -4.67 9.84
CA ASP A 118 12.39 -4.35 9.99
C ASP A 118 13.05 -4.00 8.64
N VAL A 119 12.42 -4.37 7.52
CA VAL A 119 12.98 -4.28 6.18
C VAL A 119 12.31 -3.15 5.40
N GLY A 120 13.07 -2.11 5.08
CA GLY A 120 12.63 -1.08 4.12
C GLY A 120 12.58 -1.68 2.71
N TYR A 121 11.53 -1.34 1.94
CA TYR A 121 11.34 -1.91 0.61
C TYR A 121 11.41 -0.89 -0.53
N VAL A 122 11.38 0.42 -0.21
CA VAL A 122 11.59 1.51 -1.18
C VAL A 122 12.27 2.70 -0.51
N VAL A 123 13.21 3.33 -1.20
CA VAL A 123 13.80 4.63 -0.81
C VAL A 123 12.73 5.70 -0.98
N TRP A 124 12.62 6.60 0.02
CA TRP A 124 11.66 7.70 0.03
C TRP A 124 12.37 9.01 0.31
N ASP A 125 13.14 9.49 -0.66
CA ASP A 125 13.76 10.79 -0.58
C ASP A 125 12.74 11.86 -0.96
N THR A 126 12.43 12.77 -0.04
CA THR A 126 11.40 13.79 -0.22
C THR A 126 12.01 15.07 -0.74
N TYR A 127 11.48 15.58 -1.85
CA TYR A 127 11.83 16.85 -2.47
C TYR A 127 10.67 17.84 -2.38
N ILE A 128 11.01 19.13 -2.48
CA ILE A 128 10.01 20.17 -2.75
C ILE A 128 9.71 20.15 -4.25
N VAL A 129 8.41 20.10 -4.59
CA VAL A 129 7.92 20.01 -5.96
C VAL A 129 7.19 21.30 -6.30
N SER A 130 7.50 21.91 -7.44
CA SER A 130 6.89 23.16 -7.90
C SER A 130 6.70 23.19 -9.41
N ASP A 131 5.91 24.14 -9.88
CA ASP A 131 5.76 24.43 -11.30
C ASP A 131 6.83 25.44 -11.72
N PRO A 132 7.79 25.07 -12.60
CA PRO A 132 8.83 25.97 -13.07
C PRO A 132 8.27 27.15 -13.86
N ASP A 133 7.08 27.04 -14.48
CA ASP A 133 6.43 28.12 -15.18
C ASP A 133 5.99 29.26 -14.23
N ALA A 134 5.85 28.97 -12.93
CA ALA A 134 5.69 30.00 -11.89
C ALA A 134 7.00 30.75 -11.57
N GLY A 135 8.12 30.34 -12.15
CA GLY A 135 9.40 31.06 -12.16
C GLY A 135 10.36 30.76 -11.03
N THR A 136 10.08 29.75 -10.18
CA THR A 136 10.96 29.39 -9.06
C THR A 136 10.87 27.89 -8.76
N VAL A 137 12.01 27.23 -8.69
CA VAL A 137 12.20 25.91 -8.07
C VAL A 137 12.75 26.12 -6.66
N TYR A 138 12.28 25.38 -5.68
CA TYR A 138 12.64 25.53 -4.28
C TYR A 138 13.54 24.38 -3.84
N ASP A 139 14.69 24.70 -3.22
CA ASP A 139 15.67 23.70 -2.77
C ASP A 139 15.54 23.40 -1.26
N SER A 140 14.90 24.28 -0.49
CA SER A 140 14.81 24.17 0.96
C SER A 140 13.51 24.75 1.51
N PHE A 141 13.15 24.41 2.76
CA PHE A 141 12.00 25.02 3.42
C PHE A 141 12.13 26.53 3.63
N GLU A 142 13.36 27.07 3.69
CA GLU A 142 13.63 28.51 3.75
C GLU A 142 13.16 29.24 2.49
N ASP A 143 13.25 28.59 1.33
CA ASP A 143 12.85 29.17 0.04
C ASP A 143 11.32 29.31 -0.10
N LEU A 144 10.58 28.57 0.75
CA LEU A 144 9.12 28.62 0.78
C LEU A 144 8.53 29.81 1.56
N ALA A 145 9.36 30.81 1.92
CA ALA A 145 8.90 31.97 2.70
C ALA A 145 7.71 32.67 2.07
N GLY A 146 6.57 32.71 2.79
CA GLY A 146 5.32 33.32 2.35
C GLY A 146 4.56 32.53 1.26
N LYS A 147 4.91 31.28 1.02
CA LYS A 147 4.33 30.37 0.04
C LYS A 147 3.25 29.50 0.64
N LYS A 148 2.44 28.86 -0.20
CA LYS A 148 1.46 27.84 0.16
C LYS A 148 1.98 26.48 -0.24
N VAL A 149 2.06 25.57 0.72
CA VAL A 149 2.55 24.20 0.50
C VAL A 149 1.43 23.21 0.80
N TYR A 150 1.08 22.40 -0.20
CA TYR A 150 0.12 21.31 0.00
C TYR A 150 0.79 20.11 0.66
N VAL A 151 0.08 19.51 1.62
CA VAL A 151 0.45 18.23 2.24
C VAL A 151 -0.81 17.37 2.47
N THR A 152 -0.68 16.07 2.26
CA THR A 152 -1.73 15.12 2.63
C THR A 152 -1.72 14.92 4.15
N THR A 153 -2.90 14.88 4.76
CA THR A 153 -3.07 14.73 6.21
C THR A 153 -2.42 13.44 6.71
N ALA A 154 -1.78 13.51 7.88
CA ALA A 154 -1.12 12.40 8.58
C ALA A 154 0.06 11.75 7.82
N THR A 155 0.55 12.36 6.74
CA THR A 155 1.78 11.93 6.06
C THR A 155 3.03 12.37 6.82
N ASN A 156 4.18 11.77 6.50
CA ASN A 156 5.46 12.22 7.02
C ASN A 156 5.83 13.60 6.51
N GLN A 157 5.45 13.94 5.28
CA GLN A 157 5.62 15.26 4.67
C GLN A 157 4.89 16.35 5.47
N ALA A 158 3.66 16.07 5.92
CA ALA A 158 2.95 16.98 6.82
C ALA A 158 3.69 17.17 8.15
N ALA A 159 4.13 16.07 8.78
CA ALA A 159 4.85 16.11 10.05
C ALA A 159 6.18 16.87 9.94
N MET A 160 6.94 16.71 8.85
CA MET A 160 8.18 17.44 8.61
C MET A 160 7.95 18.95 8.44
N ALA A 161 6.96 19.32 7.63
CA ALA A 161 6.62 20.71 7.40
C ALA A 161 6.11 21.38 8.68
N GLU A 162 5.31 20.68 9.49
CA GLU A 162 4.85 21.13 10.80
C GLU A 162 6.01 21.32 11.79
N ALA A 163 6.96 20.37 11.82
CA ALA A 163 8.15 20.46 12.66
C ALA A 163 8.99 21.69 12.30
N TYR A 164 9.19 21.96 11.00
CA TYR A 164 9.87 23.16 10.55
C TYR A 164 9.14 24.45 10.98
N LEU A 165 7.82 24.49 10.83
CA LEU A 165 7.00 25.65 11.23
C LEU A 165 6.95 25.84 12.74
N ALA A 166 7.09 24.80 13.54
CA ALA A 166 7.17 24.93 14.99
C ALA A 166 8.42 25.73 15.43
N GLU A 167 9.52 25.63 14.69
CA GLU A 167 10.75 26.40 14.91
C GLU A 167 10.76 27.74 14.15
N ASN A 168 10.03 27.83 13.03
CA ASN A 168 9.96 28.99 12.14
C ASN A 168 8.50 29.41 11.89
N PRO A 169 7.80 29.95 12.90
CA PRO A 169 6.40 30.36 12.78
C PRO A 169 6.21 31.35 11.62
N ASP A 170 5.13 31.14 10.85
CA ASP A 170 4.76 31.97 9.69
C ASP A 170 5.75 31.92 8.49
N ALA A 171 6.67 30.94 8.45
CA ALA A 171 7.56 30.81 7.30
C ALA A 171 6.77 30.57 6.01
N PHE A 172 5.82 29.65 6.01
CA PHE A 172 4.90 29.36 4.91
C PHE A 172 3.54 28.86 5.43
N GLU A 173 2.55 28.80 4.54
CA GLU A 173 1.19 28.30 4.87
C GLU A 173 1.04 26.85 4.45
N LEU A 174 0.61 25.95 5.35
CA LEU A 174 0.23 24.58 4.99
C LEU A 174 -1.22 24.52 4.55
N VAL A 175 -1.43 23.88 3.40
CA VAL A 175 -2.75 23.54 2.87
C VAL A 175 -2.93 22.03 2.99
N TYR A 176 -3.83 21.59 3.87
CA TYR A 176 -4.11 20.18 4.09
C TYR A 176 -5.26 19.69 3.22
N GLY A 177 -5.19 18.43 2.80
CA GLY A 177 -6.25 17.79 2.03
C GLY A 177 -6.01 16.30 1.83
N GLU A 178 -6.99 15.66 1.20
CA GLU A 178 -6.98 14.27 0.75
C GLU A 178 -7.13 14.27 -0.78
N TYR A 179 -6.23 14.99 -1.47
CA TYR A 179 -6.26 15.09 -2.92
C TYR A 179 -5.68 13.82 -3.55
N ASN A 180 -6.28 13.37 -4.65
CA ASN A 180 -5.63 12.41 -5.51
C ASN A 180 -4.52 13.08 -6.35
N ASN A 181 -3.72 12.30 -7.08
CA ASN A 181 -2.57 12.79 -7.84
C ASN A 181 -2.95 13.91 -8.83
N GLU A 182 -4.07 13.77 -9.57
CA GLU A 182 -4.53 14.79 -10.52
C GLU A 182 -4.84 16.11 -9.80
N GLN A 183 -5.49 16.04 -8.64
CA GLN A 183 -5.85 17.23 -7.86
C GLN A 183 -4.61 17.91 -7.26
N ILE A 184 -3.58 17.13 -6.84
CA ILE A 184 -2.31 17.67 -6.34
C ILE A 184 -1.60 18.43 -7.49
N VAL A 185 -1.43 17.78 -8.63
CA VAL A 185 -0.80 18.35 -9.82
C VAL A 185 -1.53 19.62 -10.25
N GLN A 186 -2.86 19.57 -10.34
CA GLN A 186 -3.68 20.73 -10.70
C GLN A 186 -3.57 21.87 -9.68
N ALA A 187 -3.46 21.56 -8.39
CA ALA A 187 -3.31 22.60 -7.36
C ALA A 187 -1.99 23.36 -7.51
N VAL A 188 -0.89 22.66 -7.87
CA VAL A 188 0.42 23.27 -8.12
C VAL A 188 0.41 24.03 -9.44
N THR A 189 0.00 23.42 -10.56
CA THR A 189 0.06 24.04 -11.89
C THR A 189 -0.92 25.21 -12.06
N SER A 190 -2.03 25.24 -11.32
CA SER A 190 -2.94 26.38 -11.31
C SER A 190 -2.49 27.52 -10.39
N GLY A 191 -1.45 27.34 -9.57
CA GLY A 191 -1.01 28.28 -8.54
C GLY A 191 -1.97 28.39 -7.33
N ALA A 192 -2.87 27.42 -7.13
CA ALA A 192 -3.67 27.36 -5.91
C ALA A 192 -2.79 27.10 -4.67
N VAL A 193 -1.70 26.35 -4.87
CA VAL A 193 -0.55 26.22 -3.98
C VAL A 193 0.73 26.46 -4.75
N ASP A 194 1.81 26.89 -4.08
CA ASP A 194 3.10 27.16 -4.70
C ASP A 194 3.96 25.90 -4.81
N ALA A 195 3.76 24.91 -3.91
CA ALA A 195 4.56 23.71 -3.86
C ALA A 195 3.81 22.55 -3.18
N THR A 196 4.35 21.35 -3.35
CA THR A 196 4.06 20.15 -2.57
C THR A 196 5.34 19.40 -2.26
N LEU A 197 5.26 18.25 -1.60
CA LEU A 197 6.38 17.40 -1.20
C LEU A 197 6.17 15.99 -1.75
N ALA A 198 7.16 15.47 -2.51
CA ALA A 198 7.07 14.13 -3.10
C ALA A 198 8.47 13.57 -3.42
N PRO A 199 8.63 12.25 -3.58
CA PRO A 199 9.83 11.66 -4.15
C PRO A 199 9.90 11.88 -5.67
N GLU A 200 11.12 11.83 -6.22
CA GLU A 200 11.40 12.08 -7.63
C GLU A 200 10.54 11.21 -8.57
N TYR A 201 10.51 9.91 -8.36
CA TYR A 201 9.75 8.99 -9.22
C TYR A 201 8.23 9.22 -9.18
N GLN A 202 7.68 9.81 -8.10
CA GLN A 202 6.29 10.24 -8.05
C GLN A 202 6.06 11.44 -8.97
N VAL A 203 7.00 12.38 -8.99
CA VAL A 203 6.93 13.56 -9.85
C VAL A 203 7.05 13.17 -11.33
N ASP A 204 7.95 12.22 -11.65
CA ASP A 204 8.07 11.65 -12.99
C ASP A 204 6.77 10.95 -13.42
N ASN A 205 6.14 10.20 -12.53
CA ASN A 205 4.83 9.60 -12.79
C ASN A 205 3.75 10.66 -13.04
N TRP A 206 3.71 11.73 -12.24
CA TRP A 206 2.77 12.83 -12.45
C TRP A 206 2.98 13.51 -13.80
N ASN A 207 4.23 13.88 -14.12
CA ASN A 207 4.57 14.52 -15.38
C ASN A 207 4.17 13.67 -16.58
N ASN A 208 4.44 12.37 -16.54
CA ASN A 208 4.06 11.44 -17.59
C ASN A 208 2.54 11.26 -17.69
N SER A 209 1.85 11.10 -16.57
CA SER A 209 0.41 10.78 -16.54
C SER A 209 -0.46 11.97 -16.93
N PHE A 210 -0.07 13.18 -16.54
CA PHE A 210 -0.86 14.41 -16.74
C PHE A 210 -0.28 15.33 -17.81
N SER A 211 0.85 14.97 -18.45
CA SER A 211 1.53 15.76 -19.45
C SER A 211 1.95 17.14 -18.93
N GLU A 212 2.42 17.19 -17.70
CA GLU A 212 2.92 18.38 -17.01
C GLU A 212 4.45 18.39 -16.96
N ASN A 213 5.03 19.46 -16.40
CA ASN A 213 6.48 19.62 -16.28
C ASN A 213 6.84 20.15 -14.88
N LEU A 214 6.36 19.48 -13.85
CA LEU A 214 6.74 19.80 -12.48
C LEU A 214 8.23 19.49 -12.27
N GLU A 215 8.90 20.32 -11.48
CA GLU A 215 10.31 20.16 -11.12
C GLU A 215 10.49 20.01 -9.63
N ILE A 216 11.56 19.29 -9.26
CA ILE A 216 12.00 19.09 -7.88
C ILE A 216 13.20 19.98 -7.56
N GLY A 217 13.40 20.28 -6.28
CA GLY A 217 14.64 20.90 -5.79
C GLY A 217 15.87 20.04 -6.10
N SER A 218 17.05 20.65 -6.08
CA SER A 218 18.32 19.98 -6.42
C SER A 218 18.78 18.94 -5.40
N GLU A 219 18.29 19.03 -4.15
CA GLU A 219 18.60 18.11 -3.05
C GLU A 219 17.30 17.73 -2.32
N PRO A 220 17.20 16.51 -1.78
CA PRO A 220 16.05 16.13 -0.97
C PRO A 220 16.05 16.89 0.37
N VAL A 221 14.88 17.33 0.80
CA VAL A 221 14.71 17.93 2.13
C VAL A 221 14.64 16.88 3.24
N HIS A 222 14.48 15.61 2.87
CA HIS A 222 14.49 14.47 3.79
C HIS A 222 14.83 13.18 3.05
N ASN A 223 15.68 12.33 3.69
CA ASN A 223 15.99 10.99 3.22
C ASN A 223 15.36 9.96 4.14
N SER A 224 14.64 9.01 3.59
CA SER A 224 13.91 7.99 4.32
C SER A 224 13.72 6.72 3.50
N ASN A 225 13.16 5.69 4.14
CA ASN A 225 12.66 4.49 3.49
C ASN A 225 11.21 4.25 3.92
N ALA A 226 10.44 3.59 3.06
CA ALA A 226 9.13 3.10 3.44
C ALA A 226 9.18 1.64 3.92
N TYR A 227 8.27 1.32 4.84
CA TYR A 227 8.16 0.04 5.53
C TYR A 227 6.73 -0.45 5.56
N LEU A 228 6.55 -1.74 5.67
CA LEU A 228 5.25 -2.32 6.00
C LEU A 228 4.90 -2.00 7.46
N LEU A 229 3.65 -1.65 7.72
CA LEU A 229 3.13 -1.43 9.06
C LEU A 229 2.24 -2.58 9.51
N PHE A 230 2.27 -2.87 10.81
CA PHE A 230 1.42 -3.88 11.44
C PHE A 230 0.67 -3.29 12.63
N ASN A 231 -0.53 -3.82 12.88
CA ASN A 231 -1.24 -3.55 14.12
C ASN A 231 -0.43 -4.09 15.33
N LYS A 232 -0.49 -3.43 16.47
CA LYS A 232 0.24 -3.86 17.69
C LYS A 232 -0.17 -5.22 18.24
N GLU A 233 -1.34 -5.71 17.87
CA GLU A 233 -1.85 -7.04 18.27
C GLU A 233 -1.50 -8.11 17.24
N THR A 234 -0.84 -7.75 16.13
CA THR A 234 -0.40 -8.69 15.10
C THR A 234 0.65 -9.65 15.68
N ASP A 235 0.49 -10.95 15.37
CA ASP A 235 1.39 -12.01 15.86
C ASP A 235 2.83 -11.74 15.38
N GLN A 236 3.79 -11.84 16.30
CA GLN A 236 5.19 -11.58 16.00
C GLN A 236 5.76 -12.61 15.01
N ASP A 237 5.35 -13.89 15.10
CA ASP A 237 5.81 -14.92 14.17
C ASP A 237 5.39 -14.60 12.72
N PHE A 238 4.21 -13.96 12.53
CA PHE A 238 3.78 -13.48 11.22
C PHE A 238 4.63 -12.29 10.75
N ILE A 239 4.91 -11.31 11.61
CA ILE A 239 5.76 -10.16 11.28
C ILE A 239 7.17 -10.64 10.88
N ASP A 240 7.74 -11.58 11.63
CA ASP A 240 9.05 -12.16 11.36
C ASP A 240 9.07 -12.93 10.03
N ALA A 241 7.98 -13.65 9.72
CA ALA A 241 7.82 -14.34 8.44
C ALA A 241 7.76 -13.35 7.26
N VAL A 242 7.03 -12.24 7.39
CA VAL A 242 6.96 -11.17 6.38
C VAL A 242 8.33 -10.52 6.19
N ASN A 243 9.04 -10.17 7.27
CA ASN A 243 10.39 -9.61 7.20
C ASN A 243 11.36 -10.55 6.48
N THR A 244 11.34 -11.85 6.83
CA THR A 244 12.18 -12.86 6.19
C THR A 244 11.86 -12.99 4.70
N ALA A 245 10.57 -13.06 4.33
CA ALA A 245 10.16 -13.12 2.93
C ALA A 245 10.63 -11.89 2.15
N LEU A 246 10.52 -10.70 2.73
CA LEU A 246 10.95 -9.46 2.09
C LEU A 246 12.48 -9.38 1.93
N GLU A 247 13.26 -9.84 2.92
CA GLU A 247 14.72 -9.97 2.80
C GLU A 247 15.12 -10.90 1.65
N GLU A 248 14.46 -12.07 1.55
CA GLU A 248 14.69 -13.01 0.45
C GLU A 248 14.36 -12.41 -0.91
N LEU A 249 13.22 -11.69 -1.03
CA LEU A 249 12.80 -11.02 -2.27
C LEU A 249 13.74 -9.87 -2.66
N LYS A 250 14.35 -9.19 -1.68
CA LYS A 250 15.44 -8.23 -1.95
C LYS A 250 16.69 -8.95 -2.45
N ALA A 251 17.09 -10.02 -1.79
CA ALA A 251 18.31 -10.76 -2.11
C ALA A 251 18.26 -11.46 -3.47
N ASP A 252 17.09 -11.94 -3.89
CA ASP A 252 16.90 -12.62 -5.19
C ASP A 252 16.63 -11.64 -6.35
N GLY A 253 16.48 -10.33 -6.05
CA GLY A 253 16.30 -9.28 -7.04
C GLY A 253 14.85 -8.98 -7.40
N THR A 254 13.86 -9.68 -6.82
CA THR A 254 12.44 -9.49 -7.11
C THR A 254 11.99 -8.04 -6.78
N ILE A 255 12.40 -7.50 -5.62
CA ILE A 255 12.03 -6.12 -5.23
C ILE A 255 12.61 -5.11 -6.22
N LYS A 256 13.84 -5.34 -6.72
CA LYS A 256 14.44 -4.50 -7.75
C LYS A 256 13.65 -4.55 -9.05
N GLU A 257 13.26 -5.74 -9.52
CA GLU A 257 12.45 -5.88 -10.74
C GLU A 257 11.09 -5.17 -10.60
N LEU A 258 10.47 -5.24 -9.41
CA LEU A 258 9.24 -4.52 -9.13
C LEU A 258 9.45 -3.00 -9.09
N SER A 259 10.54 -2.52 -8.49
CA SER A 259 10.92 -1.10 -8.51
C SER A 259 11.11 -0.58 -9.93
N GLU A 260 11.90 -1.27 -10.74
CA GLU A 260 12.11 -0.93 -12.15
C GLU A 260 10.80 -0.94 -12.97
N LYS A 261 9.88 -1.86 -12.68
CA LYS A 261 8.59 -1.97 -13.38
C LYS A 261 7.60 -0.85 -13.06
N TYR A 262 7.48 -0.50 -11.77
CA TYR A 262 6.42 0.42 -11.31
C TYR A 262 6.92 1.84 -11.07
N LEU A 263 8.20 2.00 -10.71
CA LEU A 263 8.80 3.28 -10.35
C LEU A 263 9.80 3.79 -11.39
N ASP A 264 10.01 3.05 -12.48
CA ASP A 264 10.95 3.36 -13.58
C ASP A 264 12.42 3.50 -13.13
N GLY A 265 12.80 2.86 -12.01
CA GLY A 265 14.16 2.91 -11.47
C GLY A 265 14.40 1.91 -10.33
N ASP A 266 15.66 1.82 -9.88
CA ASP A 266 16.07 0.99 -8.75
C ASP A 266 16.06 1.85 -7.48
N TYR A 267 14.97 1.80 -6.75
CA TYR A 267 14.77 2.50 -5.47
C TYR A 267 14.78 1.55 -4.27
N VAL A 268 15.45 0.41 -4.40
CA VAL A 268 15.58 -0.55 -3.29
C VAL A 268 16.59 -0.03 -2.27
N PRO A 269 16.23 0.09 -0.98
CA PRO A 269 17.19 0.48 0.06
C PRO A 269 18.36 -0.51 0.18
N GLU A 270 19.59 0.00 0.49
CA GLU A 270 20.79 -0.82 0.71
C GLU A 270 20.68 -1.75 1.93
#